data_a91a1e131e7c55145f0dc8aee52ad981
#
_entry.id   a91a1e131e7c55145f0dc8aee52ad981
#
_cell.length_a   1.000
_cell.length_b   1.000
_cell.length_c   1.000
_cell.angle_alpha   90.00
_cell.angle_beta   90.00
_cell.angle_gamma   90.00
#
_symmetry.space_group_name_H-M   'P 1'
#
loop_
_entity.id
_entity.type
_entity.pdbx_description
1 polymer ?
#
loop_
_entity_poly.entity_id
_entity_poly.type
_entity_poly.pdbx_seq_one_letter_code
_entity_poly.pdbx_strand_id
1 'polypeptide(L)'
;MIYPDNFENKIGFNEIRKMLRERCLSPLGKEQVDKMAFSSDAEQVNEWLMQVREFRRLMEEVEDFPLQYFYDVRESILRIRVENTHLEEDELFDLRRSLATIAGMVKILNHSDEDDAHAEQEDGWRREKNYPYPALHRLSKDVMTFPQLIQRIDQILDKFGKIRDNATPELLQIRRELAKTEGSISRTLYSILRAAQSEGVVEKDVTPTLRDGRLVIPVIPTLKRRIKGIVHDESATGKTVFIEPTEVVEANNRVRELEGEERKEIIRILTDFTNKVRPFSKEIL
;
A
#
# COMPACT_ATOMS: atom_id res chain seq x y z
N MET A 1 -13.61 -7.23 -42.88
CA MET A 1 -14.86 -6.61 -42.35
C MET A 1 -15.89 -7.71 -42.19
N ILE A 2 -16.46 -7.91 -41.01
CA ILE A 2 -17.52 -8.89 -40.81
C ILE A 2 -18.86 -8.21 -41.07
N TYR A 3 -19.69 -8.84 -41.88
CA TYR A 3 -21.04 -8.38 -42.18
C TYR A 3 -22.06 -9.34 -41.54
N PRO A 4 -23.09 -8.83 -40.88
CA PRO A 4 -23.48 -7.43 -40.66
C PRO A 4 -22.71 -6.78 -39.49
N ASP A 5 -22.67 -5.46 -39.40
CA ASP A 5 -21.92 -4.68 -38.39
C ASP A 5 -22.29 -5.06 -36.94
N ASN A 6 -23.50 -5.60 -36.70
CA ASN A 6 -23.94 -6.04 -35.39
C ASN A 6 -23.82 -7.58 -35.19
N PHE A 7 -22.90 -8.23 -35.90
CA PHE A 7 -22.68 -9.67 -35.87
C PHE A 7 -22.49 -10.23 -34.47
N GLU A 8 -21.60 -9.62 -33.66
CA GLU A 8 -21.33 -10.08 -32.29
C GLU A 8 -22.60 -10.10 -31.43
N ASN A 9 -23.48 -9.10 -31.57
CA ASN A 9 -24.74 -9.05 -30.87
C ASN A 9 -25.71 -10.17 -31.34
N LYS A 10 -25.76 -10.41 -32.66
CA LYS A 10 -26.65 -11.43 -33.23
C LYS A 10 -26.27 -12.87 -32.84
N ILE A 11 -24.98 -13.15 -32.65
CA ILE A 11 -24.51 -14.46 -32.19
C ILE A 11 -24.44 -14.59 -30.68
N GLY A 12 -24.80 -13.54 -29.92
CA GLY A 12 -24.74 -13.55 -28.45
C GLY A 12 -23.34 -13.38 -27.86
N PHE A 13 -22.34 -12.96 -28.66
CA PHE A 13 -20.96 -12.80 -28.18
C PHE A 13 -20.83 -11.71 -27.11
N ASN A 14 -21.70 -10.72 -27.12
CA ASN A 14 -21.73 -9.70 -26.06
C ASN A 14 -22.01 -10.27 -24.67
N GLU A 15 -22.81 -11.33 -24.56
CA GLU A 15 -23.04 -12.03 -23.29
C GLU A 15 -21.79 -12.79 -22.85
N ILE A 16 -21.06 -13.42 -23.77
CA ILE A 16 -19.78 -14.07 -23.48
C ILE A 16 -18.75 -13.04 -22.99
N ARG A 17 -18.66 -11.88 -23.69
CA ARG A 17 -17.77 -10.78 -23.27
C ARG A 17 -18.11 -10.28 -21.86
N LYS A 18 -19.40 -10.13 -21.54
CA LYS A 18 -19.84 -9.74 -20.20
C LYS A 18 -19.43 -10.78 -19.14
N MET A 19 -19.65 -12.07 -19.40
CA MET A 19 -19.25 -13.15 -18.50
C MET A 19 -17.74 -13.19 -18.27
N LEU A 20 -16.92 -12.96 -19.30
CA LEU A 20 -15.47 -12.87 -19.18
C LEU A 20 -15.06 -11.66 -18.34
N ARG A 21 -15.67 -10.51 -18.60
CA ARG A 21 -15.41 -9.27 -17.88
C ARG A 21 -15.71 -9.37 -16.36
N GLU A 22 -16.77 -10.08 -16.01
CA GLU A 22 -17.15 -10.34 -14.61
C GLU A 22 -16.14 -11.26 -13.89
N ARG A 23 -15.41 -12.09 -14.63
CA ARG A 23 -14.37 -12.98 -14.08
C ARG A 23 -12.97 -12.37 -14.06
N CYS A 24 -12.77 -11.17 -14.61
CA CYS A 24 -11.47 -10.53 -14.59
C CYS A 24 -11.08 -10.10 -13.16
N LEU A 25 -9.86 -10.40 -12.76
CA LEU A 25 -9.31 -10.09 -11.45
C LEU A 25 -8.90 -8.61 -11.31
N SER A 26 -8.74 -7.89 -12.42
CA SER A 26 -8.26 -6.50 -12.40
C SER A 26 -9.01 -5.64 -13.42
N PRO A 27 -9.00 -4.29 -13.25
CA PRO A 27 -9.47 -3.36 -14.27
C PRO A 27 -8.77 -3.53 -15.63
N LEU A 28 -7.46 -3.82 -15.61
CA LEU A 28 -6.66 -4.08 -16.81
C LEU A 28 -7.18 -5.27 -17.61
N GLY A 29 -7.53 -6.37 -16.93
CA GLY A 29 -8.15 -7.54 -17.57
C GLY A 29 -9.50 -7.20 -18.20
N LYS A 30 -10.33 -6.40 -17.53
CA LYS A 30 -11.61 -5.92 -18.06
C LYS A 30 -11.41 -5.10 -19.33
N GLU A 31 -10.43 -4.21 -19.35
CA GLU A 31 -10.08 -3.43 -20.55
C GLU A 31 -9.65 -4.32 -21.72
N GLN A 32 -8.90 -5.40 -21.47
CA GLN A 32 -8.52 -6.32 -22.54
C GLN A 32 -9.73 -7.08 -23.09
N VAL A 33 -10.67 -7.49 -22.23
CA VAL A 33 -11.94 -8.10 -22.67
C VAL A 33 -12.75 -7.11 -23.51
N ASP A 34 -12.81 -5.84 -23.14
CA ASP A 34 -13.52 -4.79 -23.90
C ASP A 34 -12.87 -4.53 -25.28
N LYS A 35 -11.55 -4.75 -25.41
CA LYS A 35 -10.78 -4.63 -26.67
C LYS A 35 -10.84 -5.86 -27.55
N MET A 36 -11.39 -6.98 -27.08
CA MET A 36 -11.48 -8.21 -27.89
C MET A 36 -12.22 -7.94 -29.19
N ALA A 37 -11.58 -8.32 -30.29
CA ALA A 37 -12.11 -8.13 -31.63
C ALA A 37 -11.86 -9.38 -32.48
N PHE A 38 -12.64 -9.53 -33.53
CA PHE A 38 -12.42 -10.56 -34.53
C PHE A 38 -11.08 -10.34 -35.25
N SER A 39 -10.35 -11.44 -35.46
CA SER A 39 -9.16 -11.45 -36.30
C SER A 39 -9.29 -12.52 -37.39
N SER A 40 -8.81 -12.20 -38.61
CA SER A 40 -8.64 -13.13 -39.72
C SER A 40 -7.19 -13.58 -39.90
N ASP A 41 -6.29 -13.09 -39.08
CA ASP A 41 -4.89 -13.48 -39.04
C ASP A 41 -4.75 -14.84 -38.35
N ALA A 42 -4.46 -15.86 -39.14
CA ALA A 42 -4.37 -17.23 -38.66
C ALA A 42 -3.18 -17.45 -37.71
N GLU A 43 -2.06 -16.75 -37.91
CA GLU A 43 -0.87 -16.86 -37.06
C GLU A 43 -1.17 -16.27 -35.69
N GLN A 44 -1.76 -15.08 -35.66
CA GLN A 44 -2.15 -14.42 -34.42
C GLN A 44 -3.21 -15.19 -33.63
N VAL A 45 -4.22 -15.74 -34.30
CA VAL A 45 -5.26 -16.56 -33.67
C VAL A 45 -4.65 -17.82 -33.06
N ASN A 46 -3.76 -18.50 -33.80
CA ASN A 46 -3.06 -19.68 -33.29
C ASN A 46 -2.17 -19.35 -32.08
N GLU A 47 -1.47 -18.23 -32.09
CA GLU A 47 -0.67 -17.78 -30.94
C GLU A 47 -1.56 -17.57 -29.69
N TRP A 48 -2.68 -16.88 -29.82
CA TRP A 48 -3.61 -16.70 -28.69
C TRP A 48 -4.18 -18.02 -28.18
N LEU A 49 -4.51 -18.96 -29.08
CA LEU A 49 -4.97 -20.28 -28.69
C LEU A 49 -3.88 -21.08 -27.96
N MET A 50 -2.62 -20.97 -28.38
CA MET A 50 -1.49 -21.59 -27.68
C MET A 50 -1.32 -21.00 -26.29
N GLN A 51 -1.35 -19.67 -26.16
CA GLN A 51 -1.27 -18.99 -24.85
C GLN A 51 -2.36 -19.47 -23.88
N VAL A 52 -3.61 -19.61 -24.35
CA VAL A 52 -4.71 -20.11 -23.53
C VAL A 52 -4.49 -21.57 -23.11
N ARG A 53 -4.02 -22.43 -24.04
CA ARG A 53 -3.73 -23.84 -23.75
C ARG A 53 -2.60 -23.98 -22.73
N GLU A 54 -1.52 -23.24 -22.92
CA GLU A 54 -0.39 -23.24 -21.99
C GLU A 54 -0.79 -22.68 -20.61
N PHE A 55 -1.59 -21.63 -20.56
CA PHE A 55 -2.07 -21.08 -19.30
C PHE A 55 -2.96 -22.07 -18.54
N ARG A 56 -3.84 -22.81 -19.24
CA ARG A 56 -4.63 -23.86 -18.61
C ARG A 56 -3.73 -24.95 -18.03
N ARG A 57 -2.72 -25.41 -18.78
CA ARG A 57 -1.75 -26.40 -18.31
C ARG A 57 -0.94 -25.88 -17.13
N LEU A 58 -0.47 -24.63 -17.19
CA LEU A 58 0.22 -23.95 -16.10
C LEU A 58 -0.59 -23.95 -14.80
N MET A 59 -1.89 -23.68 -14.89
CA MET A 59 -2.80 -23.67 -13.73
C MET A 59 -3.04 -25.07 -13.12
N GLU A 60 -2.82 -26.12 -13.89
CA GLU A 60 -2.89 -27.52 -13.44
C GLU A 60 -1.55 -28.01 -12.85
N GLU A 61 -0.42 -27.52 -13.38
CA GLU A 61 0.93 -27.97 -13.03
C GLU A 61 1.59 -27.14 -11.91
N VAL A 62 1.22 -25.86 -11.75
CA VAL A 62 1.79 -24.92 -10.79
C VAL A 62 0.76 -24.50 -9.77
N GLU A 63 0.81 -25.12 -8.59
CA GLU A 63 -0.18 -24.91 -7.52
C GLU A 63 -0.23 -23.46 -7.01
N ASP A 64 0.93 -22.80 -6.88
CA ASP A 64 1.06 -21.44 -6.31
C ASP A 64 1.33 -20.37 -7.37
N PHE A 65 0.75 -20.47 -8.57
CA PHE A 65 0.91 -19.42 -9.58
C PHE A 65 0.31 -18.10 -9.07
N PRO A 66 1.08 -16.98 -9.04
CA PRO A 66 0.68 -15.74 -8.38
C PRO A 66 -0.38 -14.98 -9.19
N LEU A 67 -1.66 -15.21 -8.89
CA LEU A 67 -2.80 -14.50 -9.51
C LEU A 67 -3.38 -13.39 -8.62
N GLN A 68 -2.88 -13.23 -7.39
CA GLN A 68 -3.42 -12.28 -6.42
C GLN A 68 -2.63 -10.97 -6.44
N TYR A 69 -3.27 -9.91 -5.94
CA TYR A 69 -2.64 -8.61 -5.74
C TYR A 69 -2.15 -7.90 -7.01
N PHE A 70 -2.97 -7.95 -8.05
CA PHE A 70 -2.74 -7.22 -9.29
C PHE A 70 -3.55 -5.92 -9.27
N TYR A 71 -2.93 -4.84 -8.79
CA TYR A 71 -3.56 -3.53 -8.65
C TYR A 71 -3.26 -2.65 -9.86
N ASP A 72 -4.22 -1.79 -10.22
CA ASP A 72 -4.01 -0.80 -11.26
C ASP A 72 -3.28 0.42 -10.68
N VAL A 73 -1.98 0.46 -10.89
CA VAL A 73 -1.10 1.55 -10.40
C VAL A 73 -0.86 2.64 -11.46
N ARG A 74 -1.52 2.57 -12.62
CA ARG A 74 -1.26 3.48 -13.75
C ARG A 74 -1.47 4.94 -13.40
N GLU A 75 -2.56 5.26 -12.71
CA GLU A 75 -2.87 6.64 -12.33
C GLU A 75 -1.79 7.21 -11.41
N SER A 76 -1.41 6.47 -10.37
CA SER A 76 -0.36 6.85 -9.42
C SER A 76 0.99 7.02 -10.12
N ILE A 77 1.37 6.09 -11.00
CA ILE A 77 2.64 6.15 -11.76
C ILE A 77 2.65 7.31 -12.76
N LEU A 78 1.52 7.62 -13.40
CA LEU A 78 1.42 8.78 -14.28
C LEU A 78 1.53 10.09 -13.49
N ARG A 79 0.90 10.18 -12.34
CA ARG A 79 0.93 11.35 -11.46
C ARG A 79 2.33 11.67 -10.96
N ILE A 80 3.10 10.68 -10.56
CA ILE A 80 4.46 10.88 -10.05
C ILE A 80 5.49 11.28 -11.10
N ARG A 81 5.15 11.33 -12.39
CA ARG A 81 6.01 11.93 -13.41
C ARG A 81 6.21 13.43 -13.21
N VAL A 82 5.27 14.07 -12.52
CA VAL A 82 5.38 15.48 -12.15
C VAL A 82 6.32 15.60 -10.93
N GLU A 83 7.27 16.51 -11.00
CA GLU A 83 8.19 16.80 -9.90
C GLU A 83 7.43 17.28 -8.65
N ASN A 84 7.97 17.01 -7.49
CA ASN A 84 7.39 17.34 -6.18
C ASN A 84 6.06 16.61 -5.85
N THR A 85 5.69 15.58 -6.62
CA THR A 85 4.65 14.65 -6.23
C THR A 85 5.26 13.38 -5.62
N HIS A 86 4.50 12.69 -4.80
CA HIS A 86 4.92 11.41 -4.19
C HIS A 86 3.79 10.41 -4.22
N LEU A 87 4.14 9.13 -4.07
CA LEU A 87 3.20 8.04 -3.82
C LEU A 87 2.78 8.10 -2.35
N GLU A 88 1.49 7.94 -2.10
CA GLU A 88 0.95 7.76 -0.75
C GLU A 88 1.24 6.34 -0.22
N GLU A 89 1.04 6.09 1.07
CA GLU A 89 1.34 4.79 1.70
C GLU A 89 0.61 3.63 1.03
N ASP A 90 -0.67 3.79 0.74
CA ASP A 90 -1.53 2.79 0.10
C ASP A 90 -1.14 2.55 -1.36
N GLU A 91 -0.85 3.60 -2.12
CA GLU A 91 -0.35 3.52 -3.49
C GLU A 91 1.00 2.80 -3.56
N LEU A 92 1.88 3.09 -2.61
CA LEU A 92 3.19 2.44 -2.49
C LEU A 92 3.04 0.95 -2.16
N PHE A 93 2.09 0.61 -1.29
CA PHE A 93 1.78 -0.77 -0.94
C PHE A 93 1.17 -1.55 -2.11
N ASP A 94 0.28 -0.92 -2.88
CA ASP A 94 -0.30 -1.51 -4.09
C ASP A 94 0.75 -1.72 -5.18
N LEU A 95 1.65 -0.75 -5.38
CA LEU A 95 2.79 -0.87 -6.28
C LEU A 95 3.68 -2.05 -5.87
N ARG A 96 4.04 -2.16 -4.60
CA ARG A 96 4.84 -3.27 -4.07
C ARG A 96 4.22 -4.62 -4.39
N ARG A 97 2.92 -4.77 -4.13
CA ARG A 97 2.19 -6.02 -4.33
C ARG A 97 2.12 -6.38 -5.82
N SER A 98 1.79 -5.41 -6.67
CA SER A 98 1.73 -5.61 -8.12
C SER A 98 3.09 -5.99 -8.70
N LEU A 99 4.17 -5.28 -8.32
CA LEU A 99 5.53 -5.60 -8.77
C LEU A 99 5.98 -7.01 -8.31
N ALA A 100 5.64 -7.41 -7.09
CA ALA A 100 5.98 -8.74 -6.58
C ALA A 100 5.22 -9.85 -7.32
N THR A 101 3.93 -9.64 -7.61
CA THR A 101 3.11 -10.56 -8.40
C THR A 101 3.68 -10.72 -9.81
N ILE A 102 4.01 -9.61 -10.49
CA ILE A 102 4.62 -9.64 -11.84
C ILE A 102 5.97 -10.35 -11.80
N ALA A 103 6.82 -10.04 -10.83
CA ALA A 103 8.13 -10.69 -10.69
C ALA A 103 8.00 -12.21 -10.48
N GLY A 104 7.00 -12.64 -9.70
CA GLY A 104 6.69 -14.05 -9.51
C GLY A 104 6.23 -14.74 -10.81
N MET A 105 5.33 -14.11 -11.56
CA MET A 105 4.88 -14.62 -12.87
C MET A 105 6.05 -14.73 -13.85
N VAL A 106 6.83 -13.66 -14.00
CA VAL A 106 7.98 -13.62 -14.92
C VAL A 106 9.01 -14.69 -14.56
N LYS A 107 9.28 -14.90 -13.28
CA LYS A 107 10.20 -15.95 -12.81
C LYS A 107 9.73 -17.34 -13.25
N ILE A 108 8.44 -17.66 -13.11
CA ILE A 108 7.88 -18.96 -13.48
C ILE A 108 7.88 -19.14 -15.01
N LEU A 109 7.45 -18.11 -15.76
CA LEU A 109 7.33 -18.18 -17.22
C LEU A 109 8.67 -18.15 -17.97
N ASN A 110 9.71 -17.59 -17.34
CA ASN A 110 11.05 -17.54 -17.91
C ASN A 110 11.98 -18.68 -17.38
N HIS A 111 11.44 -19.56 -16.53
CA HIS A 111 12.15 -20.75 -16.10
C HIS A 111 12.30 -21.74 -17.27
N SER A 112 13.50 -22.26 -17.47
CA SER A 112 13.80 -23.26 -18.50
C SER A 112 14.18 -24.60 -17.88
N ASP A 113 13.92 -25.69 -18.58
CA ASP A 113 14.28 -27.04 -18.12
C ASP A 113 15.80 -27.20 -17.86
N GLU A 114 16.62 -26.34 -18.47
CA GLU A 114 18.07 -26.33 -18.25
C GLU A 114 18.50 -25.67 -16.94
N ASP A 115 17.65 -24.81 -16.35
CA ASP A 115 17.94 -24.15 -15.07
C ASP A 115 17.85 -25.18 -13.91
N ASP A 116 17.15 -26.31 -14.09
CA ASP A 116 17.06 -27.42 -13.13
C ASP A 116 18.14 -28.48 -13.32
N ALA A 117 18.73 -28.57 -14.51
CA ALA A 117 19.86 -29.45 -14.75
C ALA A 117 21.14 -28.76 -14.30
N HIS A 118 21.70 -29.19 -13.15
CA HIS A 118 23.04 -28.75 -12.72
C HIS A 118 24.01 -28.78 -13.89
N ALA A 119 24.57 -27.63 -14.21
CA ALA A 119 25.52 -27.41 -15.30
C ALA A 119 26.81 -28.22 -15.07
N GLU A 120 26.79 -29.49 -15.44
CA GLU A 120 28.01 -30.28 -15.69
C GLU A 120 27.84 -30.97 -17.04
N GLN A 121 28.08 -30.20 -18.09
CA GLN A 121 28.63 -30.77 -19.34
C GLN A 121 29.23 -29.66 -20.20
N GLU A 122 30.58 -29.66 -20.26
CA GLU A 122 31.40 -29.01 -21.24
C GLU A 122 31.14 -29.64 -22.63
N ASP A 123 30.19 -29.09 -23.37
CA ASP A 123 30.12 -29.27 -24.82
C ASP A 123 29.59 -28.00 -25.47
N GLY A 124 30.44 -27.35 -26.24
CA GLY A 124 30.30 -26.01 -26.81
C GLY A 124 29.20 -25.79 -27.86
N TRP A 125 28.07 -26.49 -27.78
CA TRP A 125 26.90 -26.24 -28.60
C TRP A 125 25.83 -25.60 -27.78
N ARG A 126 25.49 -24.31 -28.06
CA ARG A 126 24.34 -23.64 -27.49
C ARG A 126 23.08 -24.43 -27.87
N ARG A 127 22.56 -25.26 -26.96
CA ARG A 127 21.22 -25.78 -27.09
C ARG A 127 20.24 -24.62 -26.98
N GLU A 128 19.22 -24.56 -27.85
CA GLU A 128 18.12 -23.63 -27.67
C GLU A 128 17.42 -23.97 -26.34
N LYS A 129 17.31 -22.95 -25.46
CA LYS A 129 16.62 -23.13 -24.18
C LYS A 129 15.20 -23.61 -24.42
N ASN A 130 14.84 -24.71 -23.79
CA ASN A 130 13.49 -25.25 -23.86
C ASN A 130 12.65 -24.67 -22.70
N TYR A 131 11.61 -23.96 -23.05
CA TYR A 131 10.67 -23.39 -22.08
C TYR A 131 9.41 -24.25 -21.98
N PRO A 132 8.96 -24.62 -20.76
CA PRO A 132 7.74 -25.42 -20.56
C PRO A 132 6.50 -24.77 -21.19
N TYR A 133 6.46 -23.43 -21.20
CA TYR A 133 5.34 -22.62 -21.72
C TYR A 133 5.83 -21.59 -22.75
N PRO A 134 6.22 -21.99 -23.96
CA PRO A 134 6.90 -21.10 -24.92
C PRO A 134 6.03 -19.94 -25.41
N ALA A 135 4.71 -20.09 -25.55
CA ALA A 135 3.84 -18.98 -25.94
C ALA A 135 3.66 -17.95 -24.81
N LEU A 136 3.59 -18.39 -23.56
CA LEU A 136 3.55 -17.50 -22.39
C LEU A 136 4.93 -16.86 -22.14
N HIS A 137 6.02 -17.61 -22.37
CA HIS A 137 7.38 -17.05 -22.30
C HIS A 137 7.54 -15.89 -23.29
N ARG A 138 7.04 -15.98 -24.51
CA ARG A 138 7.07 -14.87 -25.48
C ARG A 138 6.38 -13.59 -24.98
N LEU A 139 5.33 -13.73 -24.14
CA LEU A 139 4.68 -12.58 -23.50
C LEU A 139 5.51 -11.97 -22.37
N SER A 140 6.30 -12.79 -21.64
CA SER A 140 6.98 -12.38 -20.42
C SER A 140 8.46 -12.05 -20.60
N LYS A 141 9.10 -12.49 -21.70
CA LYS A 141 10.55 -12.39 -21.89
C LYS A 141 11.12 -10.98 -21.83
N ASP A 142 10.32 -9.99 -22.26
CA ASP A 142 10.72 -8.58 -22.30
C ASP A 142 10.15 -7.77 -21.12
N VAL A 143 9.45 -8.43 -20.18
CA VAL A 143 8.88 -7.78 -19.00
C VAL A 143 9.97 -7.52 -17.98
N MET A 144 10.16 -6.26 -17.65
CA MET A 144 11.14 -5.83 -16.64
C MET A 144 10.61 -6.08 -15.23
N THR A 145 11.47 -6.58 -14.36
CA THR A 145 11.16 -6.78 -12.94
C THR A 145 12.00 -5.85 -12.07
N PHE A 146 11.48 -5.48 -10.90
CA PHE A 146 12.08 -4.46 -10.03
C PHE A 146 12.34 -4.98 -8.60
N PRO A 147 13.18 -6.02 -8.41
CA PRO A 147 13.41 -6.60 -7.09
C PRO A 147 14.00 -5.60 -6.09
N GLN A 148 14.83 -4.66 -6.56
CA GLN A 148 15.42 -3.63 -5.71
C GLN A 148 14.37 -2.63 -5.20
N LEU A 149 13.38 -2.27 -6.03
CA LEU A 149 12.28 -1.41 -5.59
C LEU A 149 11.42 -2.15 -4.56
N ILE A 150 11.08 -3.42 -4.80
CA ILE A 150 10.32 -4.24 -3.85
C ILE A 150 11.04 -4.31 -2.50
N GLN A 151 12.33 -4.64 -2.50
CA GLN A 151 13.15 -4.71 -1.29
C GLN A 151 13.17 -3.37 -0.54
N ARG A 152 13.28 -2.25 -1.26
CA ARG A 152 13.27 -0.93 -0.64
C ARG A 152 11.93 -0.58 -0.04
N ILE A 153 10.82 -0.92 -0.70
CA ILE A 153 9.48 -0.73 -0.15
C ILE A 153 9.31 -1.56 1.14
N ASP A 154 9.80 -2.80 1.18
CA ASP A 154 9.75 -3.68 2.36
C ASP A 154 10.57 -3.13 3.55
N GLN A 155 11.55 -2.26 3.30
CA GLN A 155 12.24 -1.52 4.37
C GLN A 155 11.44 -0.31 4.88
N ILE A 156 10.58 0.27 4.04
CA ILE A 156 9.75 1.43 4.37
C ILE A 156 8.43 1.00 4.99
N LEU A 157 7.74 0.03 4.38
CA LEU A 157 6.42 -0.42 4.80
C LEU A 157 6.49 -1.75 5.57
N ASP A 158 5.56 -1.92 6.48
CA ASP A 158 5.29 -3.19 7.12
C ASP A 158 4.34 -4.07 6.28
N LYS A 159 4.00 -5.26 6.79
CA LYS A 159 3.09 -6.21 6.12
C LYS A 159 1.64 -5.70 5.94
N PHE A 160 1.27 -4.65 6.64
CA PHE A 160 -0.04 -4.01 6.56
C PHE A 160 -0.04 -2.74 5.69
N GLY A 161 1.09 -2.38 5.10
CA GLY A 161 1.26 -1.18 4.29
C GLY A 161 1.44 0.10 5.09
N LYS A 162 1.82 0.01 6.38
CA LYS A 162 2.13 1.16 7.23
C LYS A 162 3.62 1.43 7.28
N ILE A 163 3.99 2.70 7.37
CA ILE A 163 5.40 3.09 7.49
C ILE A 163 5.97 2.55 8.79
N ARG A 164 7.06 1.79 8.66
CA ARG A 164 7.78 1.19 9.81
C ARG A 164 8.36 2.27 10.69
N ASP A 165 8.38 2.02 12.00
CA ASP A 165 9.01 2.94 12.96
C ASP A 165 10.49 3.18 12.66
N ASN A 166 11.16 2.18 12.10
CA ASN A 166 12.58 2.21 11.76
C ASN A 166 12.85 2.43 10.25
N ALA A 167 11.88 2.98 9.51
CA ALA A 167 12.05 3.28 8.08
C ALA A 167 13.23 4.24 7.85
N THR A 168 13.45 5.19 8.78
CA THR A 168 14.65 6.01 8.88
C THR A 168 15.07 6.16 10.36
N PRO A 169 16.36 6.45 10.65
CA PRO A 169 16.81 6.74 12.01
C PRO A 169 16.08 7.95 12.63
N GLU A 170 15.81 8.98 11.81
CA GLU A 170 15.08 10.18 12.19
C GLU A 170 13.66 9.88 12.63
N LEU A 171 12.91 9.10 11.83
CA LEU A 171 11.53 8.71 12.19
C LEU A 171 11.50 7.91 13.49
N LEU A 172 12.45 6.99 13.65
CA LEU A 172 12.56 6.19 14.88
C LEU A 172 12.80 7.06 16.11
N GLN A 173 13.65 8.08 15.99
CA GLN A 173 13.92 9.01 17.06
C GLN A 173 12.68 9.85 17.42
N ILE A 174 12.00 10.39 16.40
CA ILE A 174 10.77 11.18 16.58
C ILE A 174 9.70 10.35 17.29
N ARG A 175 9.42 9.12 16.81
CA ARG A 175 8.41 8.23 17.43
C ARG A 175 8.76 7.81 18.85
N ARG A 176 10.04 7.59 19.15
CA ARG A 176 10.50 7.30 20.52
C ARG A 176 10.30 8.48 21.45
N GLU A 177 10.63 9.70 21.00
CA GLU A 177 10.44 10.91 21.77
C GLU A 177 8.96 11.20 21.99
N LEU A 178 8.12 11.00 20.97
CA LEU A 178 6.67 11.13 21.04
C LEU A 178 6.09 10.19 22.10
N ALA A 179 6.37 8.90 22.03
CA ALA A 179 5.89 7.91 22.99
C ALA A 179 6.38 8.21 24.43
N LYS A 180 7.63 8.68 24.60
CA LYS A 180 8.18 9.08 25.90
C LYS A 180 7.45 10.29 26.47
N THR A 181 7.16 11.30 25.62
CA THR A 181 6.48 12.53 26.03
C THR A 181 5.04 12.27 26.40
N GLU A 182 4.30 11.50 25.58
CA GLU A 182 2.92 11.06 25.87
C GLU A 182 2.84 10.27 27.17
N GLY A 183 3.77 9.33 27.38
CA GLY A 183 3.86 8.56 28.62
C GLY A 183 4.16 9.43 29.86
N SER A 184 4.90 10.52 29.68
CA SER A 184 5.15 11.51 30.74
C SER A 184 3.88 12.31 31.07
N ILE A 185 3.19 12.80 30.05
CA ILE A 185 1.91 13.52 30.19
C ILE A 185 0.90 12.66 30.93
N SER A 186 0.71 11.41 30.49
CA SER A 186 -0.23 10.48 31.10
C SER A 186 0.04 10.29 32.60
N ARG A 187 1.29 10.06 32.99
CA ARG A 187 1.68 9.90 34.40
C ARG A 187 1.39 11.16 35.23
N THR A 188 1.72 12.34 34.71
CA THR A 188 1.48 13.62 35.39
C THR A 188 0.00 13.88 35.54
N LEU A 189 -0.80 13.67 34.47
CA LEU A 189 -2.26 13.84 34.51
C LEU A 189 -2.93 12.91 35.51
N TYR A 190 -2.54 11.62 35.52
CA TYR A 190 -3.08 10.68 36.50
C TYR A 190 -2.70 11.04 37.95
N SER A 191 -1.52 11.62 38.20
CA SER A 191 -1.12 12.13 39.51
C SER A 191 -2.02 13.30 39.94
N ILE A 192 -2.22 14.28 39.07
CA ILE A 192 -3.10 15.43 39.31
C ILE A 192 -4.55 14.98 39.52
N LEU A 193 -5.02 14.08 38.67
CA LEU A 193 -6.38 13.54 38.73
C LEU A 193 -6.64 12.85 40.07
N ARG A 194 -5.73 11.99 40.52
CA ARG A 194 -5.87 11.28 41.80
C ARG A 194 -5.90 12.27 42.99
N ALA A 195 -5.07 13.32 42.97
CA ALA A 195 -5.13 14.38 43.99
C ALA A 195 -6.49 15.08 43.96
N ALA A 196 -6.98 15.47 42.77
CA ALA A 196 -8.29 16.13 42.63
C ALA A 196 -9.46 15.22 43.03
N GLN A 197 -9.38 13.90 42.76
CA GLN A 197 -10.36 12.93 43.21
C GLN A 197 -10.37 12.74 44.73
N SER A 198 -9.20 12.75 45.37
CA SER A 198 -9.10 12.64 46.83
C SER A 198 -9.66 13.88 47.56
N GLU A 199 -9.59 15.04 46.91
CA GLU A 199 -10.16 16.29 47.39
C GLU A 199 -11.66 16.49 47.04
N GLY A 200 -12.25 15.56 46.30
CA GLY A 200 -13.64 15.65 45.84
C GLY A 200 -13.87 16.68 44.71
N VAL A 201 -12.81 17.13 44.06
CA VAL A 201 -12.87 18.10 42.95
C VAL A 201 -13.31 17.45 41.66
N VAL A 202 -13.01 16.15 41.47
CA VAL A 202 -13.35 15.36 40.31
C VAL A 202 -13.94 14.02 40.78
N GLU A 203 -14.92 13.49 40.05
CA GLU A 203 -15.54 12.20 40.36
C GLU A 203 -14.53 11.04 40.18
N LYS A 204 -14.74 9.94 40.92
CA LYS A 204 -13.77 8.81 41.00
C LYS A 204 -13.62 8.04 39.70
N ASP A 205 -14.62 8.05 38.83
CA ASP A 205 -14.68 7.35 37.55
C ASP A 205 -14.16 8.17 36.36
N VAL A 206 -13.82 9.44 36.59
CA VAL A 206 -13.26 10.33 35.56
C VAL A 206 -11.84 9.90 35.18
N THR A 207 -11.56 9.93 33.90
CA THR A 207 -10.24 9.68 33.31
C THR A 207 -9.82 10.84 32.40
N PRO A 208 -8.51 11.04 32.18
CA PRO A 208 -8.03 11.98 31.18
C PRO A 208 -8.60 11.68 29.81
N THR A 209 -8.94 12.69 29.05
CA THR A 209 -9.52 12.55 27.71
C THR A 209 -8.78 13.41 26.70
N LEU A 210 -8.91 13.10 25.42
CA LEU A 210 -8.31 13.88 24.34
C LEU A 210 -9.31 14.97 23.85
N ARG A 211 -8.83 16.24 23.80
CA ARG A 211 -9.54 17.38 23.19
C ARG A 211 -8.55 18.18 22.36
N ASP A 212 -8.89 18.42 21.10
CA ASP A 212 -8.06 19.14 20.13
C ASP A 212 -6.59 18.66 20.10
N GLY A 213 -6.38 17.34 20.20
CA GLY A 213 -5.04 16.72 20.22
C GLY A 213 -4.28 16.95 21.54
N ARG A 214 -4.96 17.34 22.65
CA ARG A 214 -4.36 17.51 23.98
C ARG A 214 -5.01 16.59 24.99
N LEU A 215 -4.22 15.99 25.85
CA LEU A 215 -4.72 15.28 27.00
C LEU A 215 -5.13 16.29 28.09
N VAL A 216 -6.39 16.21 28.49
CA VAL A 216 -7.04 17.14 29.42
C VAL A 216 -7.81 16.37 30.50
N ILE A 217 -8.13 17.05 31.60
CA ILE A 217 -8.96 16.53 32.68
C ILE A 217 -10.36 17.12 32.57
N PRO A 218 -11.43 16.30 32.50
CA PRO A 218 -12.80 16.77 32.58
C PRO A 218 -13.15 17.14 34.02
N VAL A 219 -13.65 18.36 34.24
CA VAL A 219 -13.95 18.95 35.56
C VAL A 219 -15.32 19.62 35.55
N ILE A 220 -16.03 19.57 36.67
CA ILE A 220 -17.29 20.28 36.82
C ILE A 220 -17.01 21.81 36.82
N PRO A 221 -17.75 22.65 36.06
CA PRO A 221 -17.46 24.08 35.91
C PRO A 221 -17.30 24.88 37.20
N THR A 222 -18.04 24.53 38.24
CA THR A 222 -17.97 25.18 39.56
C THR A 222 -16.60 24.95 40.25
N LEU A 223 -15.93 23.86 39.92
CA LEU A 223 -14.65 23.45 40.53
C LEU A 223 -13.44 23.75 39.64
N LYS A 224 -13.65 24.35 38.46
CA LYS A 224 -12.56 24.62 37.47
C LYS A 224 -11.37 25.38 37.99
N ARG A 225 -11.54 26.25 39.01
CA ARG A 225 -10.47 27.03 39.64
C ARG A 225 -9.57 26.22 40.57
N ARG A 226 -9.96 24.98 40.90
CA ARG A 226 -9.17 24.09 41.77
C ARG A 226 -8.01 23.41 41.04
N ILE A 227 -8.13 23.25 39.75
CA ILE A 227 -7.04 22.76 38.91
C ILE A 227 -6.47 23.97 38.13
N LYS A 228 -5.20 24.31 38.36
CA LYS A 228 -4.52 25.33 37.60
C LYS A 228 -4.26 24.85 36.19
N GLY A 229 -4.72 25.58 35.17
CA GLY A 229 -4.55 25.16 33.79
C GLY A 229 -5.36 26.01 32.83
N ILE A 230 -5.35 25.59 31.59
CA ILE A 230 -6.03 26.21 30.45
C ILE A 230 -7.32 25.41 30.17
N VAL A 231 -8.45 26.12 30.08
CA VAL A 231 -9.72 25.52 29.61
C VAL A 231 -9.70 25.49 28.08
N HIS A 232 -9.74 24.31 27.50
CA HIS A 232 -9.73 24.13 26.05
C HIS A 232 -11.11 23.98 25.45
N ASP A 233 -12.03 23.35 26.18
CA ASP A 233 -13.35 23.02 25.64
C ASP A 233 -14.37 22.93 26.79
N GLU A 234 -15.65 22.97 26.42
CA GLU A 234 -16.79 22.78 27.31
C GLU A 234 -17.77 21.78 26.66
N SER A 235 -18.35 20.91 27.46
CA SER A 235 -19.36 19.96 26.95
C SER A 235 -20.57 20.71 26.40
N ALA A 236 -21.24 20.13 25.38
CA ALA A 236 -22.43 20.72 24.76
C ALA A 236 -23.55 21.08 25.76
N THR A 237 -23.58 20.44 26.92
CA THR A 237 -24.54 20.68 28.00
C THR A 237 -24.03 21.69 29.02
N GLY A 238 -22.82 22.21 28.91
CA GLY A 238 -22.18 23.09 29.88
C GLY A 238 -21.86 22.44 31.24
N LYS A 239 -21.99 21.11 31.37
CA LYS A 239 -21.81 20.40 32.65
C LYS A 239 -20.37 20.01 32.91
N THR A 240 -19.49 20.09 31.92
CA THR A 240 -18.09 19.68 32.04
C THR A 240 -17.21 20.65 31.29
N VAL A 241 -16.11 21.09 31.90
CA VAL A 241 -15.04 21.82 31.24
C VAL A 241 -13.80 20.93 31.15
N PHE A 242 -13.05 21.06 30.06
CA PHE A 242 -11.86 20.28 29.80
C PHE A 242 -10.64 21.12 30.05
N ILE A 243 -9.89 20.78 31.11
CA ILE A 243 -8.73 21.59 31.60
C ILE A 243 -7.44 20.87 31.25
N GLU A 244 -6.53 21.58 30.60
CA GLU A 244 -5.13 21.19 30.46
C GLU A 244 -4.36 21.76 31.66
N PRO A 245 -3.88 20.94 32.61
CA PRO A 245 -3.10 21.41 33.73
C PRO A 245 -1.80 22.09 33.29
N THR A 246 -1.39 23.14 34.01
CA THR A 246 -0.19 23.91 33.67
C THR A 246 1.06 23.04 33.56
N GLU A 247 1.14 22.00 34.38
CA GLU A 247 2.26 21.06 34.44
C GLU A 247 2.47 20.22 33.16
N VAL A 248 1.47 20.15 32.30
CA VAL A 248 1.55 19.36 31.04
C VAL A 248 1.47 20.20 29.78
N VAL A 249 1.29 21.52 29.90
CA VAL A 249 1.14 22.42 28.71
C VAL A 249 2.33 22.32 27.76
N GLU A 250 3.55 22.42 28.30
CA GLU A 250 4.77 22.35 27.47
C GLU A 250 4.94 20.98 26.82
N ALA A 251 4.63 19.90 27.56
CA ALA A 251 4.71 18.55 27.03
C ALA A 251 3.67 18.28 25.94
N ASN A 252 2.44 18.77 26.10
CA ASN A 252 1.41 18.69 25.04
C ASN A 252 1.80 19.51 23.80
N ASN A 253 2.43 20.68 23.98
CA ASN A 253 2.98 21.46 22.85
C ASN A 253 4.07 20.65 22.13
N ARG A 254 4.98 20.00 22.88
CA ARG A 254 6.04 19.18 22.30
C ARG A 254 5.49 17.99 21.53
N VAL A 255 4.42 17.33 22.01
CA VAL A 255 3.74 16.27 21.25
C VAL A 255 3.27 16.78 19.89
N ARG A 256 2.60 17.94 19.84
CA ARG A 256 2.15 18.54 18.57
C ARG A 256 3.28 18.88 17.61
N GLU A 257 4.40 19.38 18.14
CA GLU A 257 5.60 19.62 17.33
C GLU A 257 6.14 18.32 16.74
N LEU A 258 6.27 17.27 17.58
CA LEU A 258 6.75 15.95 17.16
C LEU A 258 5.81 15.28 16.12
N GLU A 259 4.50 15.39 16.28
CA GLU A 259 3.53 14.93 15.28
C GLU A 259 3.71 15.68 13.95
N GLY A 260 4.03 16.98 14.01
CA GLY A 260 4.35 17.78 12.83
C GLY A 260 5.68 17.36 12.18
N GLU A 261 6.69 17.06 12.98
CA GLU A 261 7.99 16.54 12.53
C GLU A 261 7.82 15.15 11.91
N GLU A 262 7.02 14.27 12.53
CA GLU A 262 6.71 12.94 12.01
C GLU A 262 6.06 13.01 10.61
N ARG A 263 5.02 13.83 10.46
CA ARG A 263 4.35 14.01 9.15
C ARG A 263 5.32 14.49 8.07
N LYS A 264 6.20 15.45 8.39
CA LYS A 264 7.21 15.95 7.46
C LYS A 264 8.21 14.88 7.09
N GLU A 265 8.65 14.08 8.05
CA GLU A 265 9.60 12.99 7.81
C GLU A 265 8.98 11.87 6.95
N ILE A 266 7.71 11.52 7.19
CA ILE A 266 6.96 10.57 6.37
C ILE A 266 6.89 11.06 4.91
N ILE A 267 6.51 12.32 4.69
CA ILE A 267 6.45 12.90 3.33
C ILE A 267 7.84 12.88 2.69
N ARG A 268 8.91 13.16 3.46
CA ARG A 268 10.29 13.07 2.96
C ARG A 268 10.63 11.65 2.49
N ILE A 269 10.33 10.64 3.30
CA ILE A 269 10.56 9.22 2.97
C ILE A 269 9.84 8.84 1.69
N LEU A 270 8.55 9.17 1.58
CA LEU A 270 7.73 8.87 0.40
C LEU A 270 8.24 9.60 -0.85
N THR A 271 8.63 10.86 -0.70
CA THR A 271 9.19 11.66 -1.81
C THR A 271 10.53 11.12 -2.28
N ASP A 272 11.45 10.80 -1.35
CA ASP A 272 12.76 10.25 -1.67
C ASP A 272 12.65 8.89 -2.38
N PHE A 273 11.70 8.05 -1.95
CA PHE A 273 11.43 6.79 -2.64
C PHE A 273 10.80 7.01 -4.02
N THR A 274 9.80 7.90 -4.12
CA THR A 274 9.13 8.23 -5.38
C THR A 274 10.11 8.73 -6.43
N ASN A 275 11.10 9.54 -6.02
CA ASN A 275 12.17 10.01 -6.91
C ASN A 275 13.00 8.85 -7.50
N LYS A 276 13.11 7.72 -6.79
CA LYS A 276 13.78 6.50 -7.30
C LYS A 276 12.89 5.68 -8.24
N VAL A 277 11.58 5.74 -8.08
CA VAL A 277 10.61 5.06 -8.97
C VAL A 277 10.42 5.83 -10.27
N ARG A 278 10.44 7.16 -10.23
CA ARG A 278 10.14 8.06 -11.36
C ARG A 278 10.89 7.73 -12.67
N PRO A 279 12.20 7.41 -12.66
CA PRO A 279 12.91 7.03 -13.89
C PRO A 279 12.35 5.79 -14.58
N PHE A 280 11.73 4.88 -13.82
CA PHE A 280 11.18 3.62 -14.30
C PHE A 280 9.68 3.67 -14.61
N SER A 281 9.10 4.88 -14.63
CA SER A 281 7.66 5.05 -14.79
C SER A 281 7.11 4.58 -16.15
N LYS A 282 7.94 4.44 -17.17
CA LYS A 282 7.56 3.88 -18.48
C LYS A 282 7.51 2.36 -18.44
N GLU A 283 8.52 1.77 -17.82
CA GLU A 283 8.72 0.33 -17.73
C GLU A 283 7.73 -0.32 -16.74
N ILE A 284 7.24 0.45 -15.77
CA ILE A 284 6.23 -0.01 -14.80
C ILE A 284 4.82 0.02 -15.42
N LEU A 285 4.55 0.92 -16.38
CA LEU A 285 3.27 1.03 -17.10
C LEU A 285 3.14 0.03 -18.23
#